data_14e7d73cf9e24803290c31e545beab35
#
_entry.id   14e7d73cf9e24803290c31e545beab35
#
_cell.length_a   1.000
_cell.length_b   1.000
_cell.length_c   1.000
_cell.angle_alpha   90.00
_cell.angle_beta   90.00
_cell.angle_gamma   90.00
#
_symmetry.space_group_name_H-M   'P 1'
#
loop_
_entity.id
_entity.type
_entity.pdbx_description
1 polymer ?
#
loop_
_entity_poly.entity_id
_entity_poly.type
_entity_poly.pdbx_seq_one_letter_code
_entity_poly.pdbx_strand_id
1 'polypeptide(L)'
;NLLDNCDAYGFAPFLWDCSDFFSRSELKMRDETVAKIFDERRRDNQSSMTVEEERAAAVKKLDETLAAAPEKLTDDTAPQADENTAVAWIMYQSADFSVCYSVGDEYDPVSKSDGVIAGNAVIDGEGTYTVSLDMTSNNANGIAFSALGIANGEKLYPNYIATIDEIKINGEAVETIAEGYTTSDDQLCTRVNLVNQWVSIPPEDARIAGGDLSKASPTILDYAGKINTLEITFTYAPAA
;
A
#
# COMPACT_ATOMS: atom_id res chain seq x y z
N ASN A 1 -1.97 12.69 -29.10
CA ASN A 1 -0.88 11.79 -28.69
C ASN A 1 -0.65 11.84 -27.18
N LEU A 2 0.32 11.10 -26.65
CA LEU A 2 0.59 11.05 -25.19
C LEU A 2 0.93 12.43 -24.61
N LEU A 3 1.79 13.19 -25.31
CA LEU A 3 2.22 14.51 -24.86
C LEU A 3 1.06 15.54 -24.87
N ASP A 4 0.19 15.48 -25.87
CA ASP A 4 -0.99 16.35 -25.94
C ASP A 4 -1.96 16.05 -24.78
N ASN A 5 -2.09 14.78 -24.40
CA ASN A 5 -2.90 14.39 -23.26
C ASN A 5 -2.26 14.87 -21.95
N CYS A 6 -0.93 14.75 -21.80
CA CYS A 6 -0.24 15.28 -20.62
C CYS A 6 -0.49 16.78 -20.47
N ASP A 7 -0.39 17.56 -21.56
CA ASP A 7 -0.65 19.01 -21.52
C ASP A 7 -2.12 19.31 -21.20
N ALA A 8 -3.07 18.58 -21.83
CA ALA A 8 -4.49 18.78 -21.61
C ALA A 8 -4.93 18.54 -20.15
N TYR A 9 -4.28 17.59 -19.47
CA TYR A 9 -4.59 17.22 -18.10
C TYR A 9 -3.58 17.77 -17.06
N GLY A 10 -2.59 18.54 -17.48
CA GLY A 10 -1.59 19.13 -16.59
C GLY A 10 -0.58 18.15 -16.02
N PHE A 11 -0.36 17.01 -16.67
CA PHE A 11 0.64 16.03 -16.27
C PHE A 11 2.02 16.38 -16.86
N ALA A 12 3.07 16.24 -16.06
CA ALA A 12 4.44 16.27 -16.57
C ALA A 12 4.78 14.92 -17.21
N PRO A 13 5.13 14.85 -18.50
CA PRO A 13 5.56 13.62 -19.12
C PRO A 13 6.97 13.26 -18.62
N PHE A 14 7.12 12.08 -18.03
CA PHE A 14 8.41 11.50 -17.71
C PHE A 14 8.75 10.42 -18.71
N LEU A 15 9.89 10.54 -19.38
CA LEU A 15 10.45 9.43 -20.11
C LEU A 15 11.13 8.51 -19.09
N TRP A 16 10.50 7.36 -18.79
CA TRP A 16 11.13 6.36 -17.94
C TRP A 16 12.47 5.95 -18.57
N ASP A 17 13.50 5.82 -17.76
CA ASP A 17 14.84 5.47 -18.19
C ASP A 17 14.88 4.11 -18.91
N CYS A 18 14.64 4.16 -20.20
CA CYS A 18 14.74 3.05 -21.10
C CYS A 18 16.02 3.20 -21.91
N SER A 19 16.94 2.25 -21.78
CA SER A 19 18.20 2.23 -22.51
C SER A 19 18.03 2.29 -24.03
N ASP A 20 16.84 2.01 -24.53
CA ASP A 20 16.51 2.07 -25.96
C ASP A 20 16.33 3.51 -26.45
N PHE A 21 15.89 4.42 -25.59
CA PHE A 21 15.62 5.82 -25.95
C PHE A 21 16.71 6.78 -25.52
N PHE A 22 17.37 6.54 -24.38
CA PHE A 22 18.37 7.44 -23.82
C PHE A 22 19.70 6.74 -23.52
N SER A 23 20.82 7.32 -23.96
CA SER A 23 22.17 6.87 -23.61
C SER A 23 22.71 7.66 -22.41
N ARG A 24 22.82 7.01 -21.25
CA ARG A 24 23.38 7.62 -20.04
C ARG A 24 24.87 7.95 -20.19
N SER A 25 25.62 7.11 -20.90
CA SER A 25 27.04 7.32 -21.11
C SER A 25 27.37 8.49 -22.03
N GLU A 26 26.48 8.76 -22.99
CA GLU A 26 26.64 9.84 -23.96
C GLU A 26 25.76 11.05 -23.64
N LEU A 27 24.87 10.93 -22.63
CA LEU A 27 23.90 11.96 -22.21
C LEU A 27 23.05 12.48 -23.37
N LYS A 28 22.60 11.57 -24.26
CA LYS A 28 21.79 11.94 -25.42
C LYS A 28 20.69 10.91 -25.70
N MET A 29 19.65 11.39 -26.39
CA MET A 29 18.63 10.52 -26.96
C MET A 29 19.20 9.67 -28.09
N ARG A 30 18.87 8.39 -28.11
CA ARG A 30 19.27 7.46 -29.19
C ARG A 30 18.34 7.53 -30.38
N ASP A 31 17.07 7.81 -30.14
CA ASP A 31 16.07 7.99 -31.18
C ASP A 31 15.94 9.47 -31.53
N GLU A 32 16.38 9.83 -32.74
CA GLU A 32 16.36 11.20 -33.23
C GLU A 32 14.94 11.74 -33.42
N THR A 33 13.95 10.87 -33.71
CA THR A 33 12.56 11.26 -33.84
C THR A 33 11.97 11.68 -32.49
N VAL A 34 12.25 10.88 -31.44
CA VAL A 34 11.86 11.20 -30.07
C VAL A 34 12.57 12.47 -29.60
N ALA A 35 13.88 12.59 -29.83
CA ALA A 35 14.63 13.81 -29.51
C ALA A 35 14.03 15.07 -30.12
N LYS A 36 13.66 14.99 -31.41
CA LYS A 36 13.04 16.10 -32.12
C LYS A 36 11.67 16.50 -31.55
N ILE A 37 10.83 15.52 -31.20
CA ILE A 37 9.53 15.76 -30.59
C ILE A 37 9.69 16.51 -29.25
N PHE A 38 10.63 16.09 -28.40
CA PHE A 38 10.89 16.77 -27.14
C PHE A 38 11.48 18.17 -27.32
N ASP A 39 12.36 18.36 -28.31
CA ASP A 39 12.94 19.68 -28.61
C ASP A 39 11.92 20.66 -29.17
N GLU A 40 11.02 20.21 -30.06
CA GLU A 40 9.91 21.01 -30.56
C GLU A 40 8.99 21.43 -29.41
N ARG A 41 8.61 20.46 -28.55
CA ARG A 41 7.74 20.71 -27.39
C ARG A 41 8.36 21.67 -26.39
N ARG A 42 9.67 21.53 -26.11
CA ARG A 42 10.41 22.44 -25.25
C ARG A 42 10.39 23.88 -25.80
N ARG A 43 10.46 24.06 -27.10
CA ARG A 43 10.40 25.39 -27.73
C ARG A 43 9.00 25.99 -27.67
N ASP A 44 7.98 25.18 -27.89
CA ASP A 44 6.58 25.61 -27.85
C ASP A 44 6.12 25.98 -26.43
N ASN A 45 6.69 25.31 -25.43
CA ASN A 45 6.37 25.51 -24.01
C ASN A 45 7.36 26.45 -23.30
N GLN A 46 8.23 27.17 -24.01
CA GLN A 46 9.07 28.18 -23.38
C GLN A 46 8.19 29.33 -22.90
N SER A 47 7.99 29.36 -21.59
CA SER A 47 7.36 30.47 -20.88
C SER A 47 8.25 31.70 -20.92
N SER A 48 7.66 32.88 -20.99
CA SER A 48 8.37 34.14 -20.79
C SER A 48 8.67 34.44 -19.31
N MET A 49 8.24 33.55 -18.42
CA MET A 49 8.42 33.67 -16.98
C MET A 49 9.82 33.22 -16.57
N THR A 50 10.33 33.80 -15.50
CA THR A 50 11.54 33.31 -14.85
C THR A 50 11.26 31.96 -14.14
N VAL A 51 12.30 31.20 -13.82
CA VAL A 51 12.18 29.95 -13.09
C VAL A 51 11.48 30.14 -11.74
N GLU A 52 11.74 31.27 -11.08
CA GLU A 52 11.09 31.64 -9.83
C GLU A 52 9.59 31.90 -9.99
N GLU A 53 9.20 32.59 -11.06
CA GLU A 53 7.82 32.88 -11.37
C GLU A 53 7.05 31.59 -11.76
N GLU A 54 7.67 30.72 -12.57
CA GLU A 54 7.10 29.41 -12.91
C GLU A 54 6.89 28.53 -11.68
N ARG A 55 7.90 28.52 -10.78
CA ARG A 55 7.80 27.77 -9.53
C ARG A 55 6.70 28.31 -8.63
N ALA A 56 6.60 29.63 -8.49
CA ALA A 56 5.53 30.26 -7.70
C ALA A 56 4.15 29.99 -8.28
N ALA A 57 4.02 30.02 -9.62
CA ALA A 57 2.77 29.69 -10.29
C ALA A 57 2.39 28.22 -10.12
N ALA A 58 3.35 27.29 -10.17
CA ALA A 58 3.14 25.87 -9.94
C ALA A 58 2.71 25.58 -8.50
N VAL A 59 3.37 26.20 -7.51
CA VAL A 59 3.00 26.06 -6.09
C VAL A 59 1.59 26.58 -5.86
N LYS A 60 1.27 27.78 -6.38
CA LYS A 60 -0.09 28.34 -6.26
C LYS A 60 -1.14 27.43 -6.87
N LYS A 61 -0.90 26.87 -8.07
CA LYS A 61 -1.82 25.93 -8.71
C LYS A 61 -1.98 24.65 -7.91
N LEU A 62 -0.91 24.15 -7.28
CA LEU A 62 -0.96 22.98 -6.40
C LEU A 62 -1.81 23.28 -5.16
N ASP A 63 -1.59 24.43 -4.51
CA ASP A 63 -2.39 24.84 -3.34
C ASP A 63 -3.86 25.01 -3.68
N GLU A 64 -4.19 25.61 -4.83
CA GLU A 64 -5.56 25.74 -5.34
C GLU A 64 -6.19 24.36 -5.63
N THR A 65 -5.42 23.43 -6.19
CA THR A 65 -5.89 22.06 -6.46
C THR A 65 -6.11 21.27 -5.18
N LEU A 66 -5.21 21.40 -4.20
CA LEU A 66 -5.37 20.77 -2.89
C LEU A 66 -6.55 21.35 -2.09
N ALA A 67 -6.76 22.67 -2.19
CA ALA A 67 -7.91 23.33 -1.55
C ALA A 67 -9.24 22.99 -2.22
N ALA A 68 -9.25 22.66 -3.52
CA ALA A 68 -10.41 22.25 -4.28
C ALA A 68 -10.62 20.72 -4.27
N ALA A 69 -9.64 19.96 -3.79
CA ALA A 69 -9.81 18.52 -3.62
C ALA A 69 -10.96 18.27 -2.63
N PRO A 70 -11.91 17.37 -2.95
CA PRO A 70 -12.93 17.02 -1.97
C PRO A 70 -12.22 16.57 -0.70
N GLU A 71 -12.73 17.04 0.45
CA GLU A 71 -12.26 16.54 1.76
C GLU A 71 -12.21 15.03 1.66
N LYS A 72 -11.00 14.45 1.88
CA LYS A 72 -10.84 13.02 1.84
C LYS A 72 -11.82 12.47 2.87
N LEU A 73 -12.83 11.74 2.41
CA LEU A 73 -13.75 11.03 3.28
C LEU A 73 -12.88 10.04 4.07
N THR A 74 -12.40 10.49 5.21
CA THR A 74 -11.82 9.61 6.21
C THR A 74 -12.96 8.75 6.71
N ASP A 75 -12.78 7.45 6.72
CA ASP A 75 -13.68 6.57 7.45
C ASP A 75 -13.39 6.78 8.94
N ASP A 76 -14.00 7.83 9.50
CA ASP A 76 -13.79 8.25 10.90
C ASP A 76 -14.29 7.20 11.91
N THR A 77 -14.85 6.09 11.43
CA THR A 77 -15.42 5.04 12.28
C THR A 77 -14.43 3.92 12.61
N ALA A 78 -13.42 3.70 11.77
CA ALA A 78 -12.41 2.68 12.04
C ALA A 78 -11.39 3.19 13.06
N PRO A 79 -11.10 2.46 14.15
CA PRO A 79 -10.04 2.81 15.08
C PRO A 79 -8.71 3.08 14.36
N GLN A 80 -8.01 4.12 14.80
CA GLN A 80 -6.69 4.51 14.27
C GLN A 80 -5.66 4.39 15.38
N ALA A 81 -4.45 4.00 15.02
CA ALA A 81 -3.34 3.96 15.96
C ALA A 81 -2.88 5.39 16.30
N ASP A 82 -2.53 5.60 17.55
CA ASP A 82 -1.77 6.74 18.03
C ASP A 82 -0.51 6.26 18.77
N GLU A 83 0.24 7.15 19.40
CA GLU A 83 1.50 6.76 20.05
C GLU A 83 1.37 5.74 21.21
N ASN A 84 0.16 5.58 21.75
CA ASN A 84 -0.15 4.75 22.92
C ASN A 84 -1.16 3.64 22.62
N THR A 85 -1.60 3.52 21.37
CA THR A 85 -2.65 2.59 20.98
C THR A 85 -2.14 1.68 19.87
N ALA A 86 -2.21 0.37 20.08
CA ALA A 86 -2.02 -0.60 19.01
C ALA A 86 -3.36 -0.89 18.34
N VAL A 87 -3.35 -0.90 17.01
CA VAL A 87 -4.54 -1.17 16.20
C VAL A 87 -4.23 -2.19 15.14
N ALA A 88 -5.03 -3.22 15.06
CA ALA A 88 -4.97 -4.23 14.02
C ALA A 88 -5.87 -3.87 12.84
N TRP A 89 -5.40 -4.15 11.62
CA TRP A 89 -6.14 -3.97 10.37
C TRP A 89 -5.68 -4.97 9.31
N ILE A 90 -6.42 -5.03 8.22
CA ILE A 90 -6.05 -5.82 7.05
C ILE A 90 -5.43 -4.88 6.01
N MET A 91 -4.19 -5.13 5.60
CA MET A 91 -3.62 -4.57 4.38
C MET A 91 -4.14 -5.39 3.19
N TYR A 92 -4.56 -4.72 2.14
CA TYR A 92 -5.11 -5.37 0.97
C TYR A 92 -4.80 -4.63 -0.33
N GLN A 93 -4.43 -5.39 -1.35
CA GLN A 93 -4.32 -4.93 -2.73
C GLN A 93 -4.91 -6.00 -3.64
N SER A 94 -5.90 -5.64 -4.47
CA SER A 94 -6.47 -6.57 -5.46
C SER A 94 -5.45 -6.98 -6.53
N ALA A 95 -5.68 -8.11 -7.19
CA ALA A 95 -4.75 -8.64 -8.19
C ALA A 95 -4.52 -7.71 -9.40
N ASP A 96 -5.49 -6.88 -9.73
CA ASP A 96 -5.43 -5.88 -10.79
C ASP A 96 -5.05 -4.47 -10.31
N PHE A 97 -4.70 -4.32 -9.04
CA PHE A 97 -4.32 -3.07 -8.38
C PHE A 97 -5.42 -1.99 -8.37
N SER A 98 -6.66 -2.34 -8.63
CA SER A 98 -7.78 -1.39 -8.69
C SER A 98 -8.40 -1.07 -7.33
N VAL A 99 -8.28 -1.97 -6.36
CA VAL A 99 -8.84 -1.82 -5.01
C VAL A 99 -7.75 -2.03 -3.98
N CYS A 100 -7.61 -1.10 -3.04
CA CYS A 100 -6.63 -1.19 -1.96
C CYS A 100 -7.18 -0.66 -0.64
N TYR A 101 -6.59 -1.13 0.45
CA TYR A 101 -6.74 -0.60 1.79
C TYR A 101 -5.43 -0.76 2.56
N SER A 102 -4.90 0.36 3.03
CA SER A 102 -3.71 0.40 3.88
C SER A 102 -3.73 1.70 4.68
N VAL A 103 -4.08 1.64 5.96
CA VAL A 103 -4.23 2.79 6.84
C VAL A 103 -3.36 2.57 8.08
N GLY A 104 -2.61 3.59 8.45
CA GLY A 104 -1.72 3.55 9.62
C GLY A 104 -0.44 2.75 9.40
N ASP A 105 -0.17 2.38 8.18
CA ASP A 105 1.08 1.74 7.76
C ASP A 105 2.02 2.82 7.21
N GLU A 106 3.22 2.85 7.68
CA GLU A 106 4.24 3.78 7.21
C GLU A 106 4.74 3.50 5.80
N TYR A 107 4.57 2.28 5.29
CA TYR A 107 4.90 1.94 3.91
C TYR A 107 3.93 2.57 2.91
N ASP A 108 2.69 2.79 3.35
CA ASP A 108 1.67 3.47 2.58
C ASP A 108 0.70 4.17 3.56
N PRO A 109 1.02 5.38 3.95
CA PRO A 109 0.39 6.05 5.08
C PRO A 109 -1.10 6.26 4.91
N VAL A 110 -1.61 6.33 3.70
CA VAL A 110 -3.05 6.40 3.45
C VAL A 110 -3.35 5.96 2.03
N SER A 111 -3.52 4.68 1.82
CA SER A 111 -4.00 4.15 0.55
C SER A 111 -5.31 3.42 0.78
N LYS A 112 -6.40 4.03 0.32
CA LYS A 112 -7.74 3.50 0.51
C LYS A 112 -8.59 3.80 -0.72
N SER A 113 -9.15 2.76 -1.30
CA SER A 113 -10.17 2.93 -2.34
C SER A 113 -11.49 3.40 -1.75
N ASP A 114 -12.18 4.28 -2.46
CA ASP A 114 -13.50 4.75 -2.06
C ASP A 114 -14.48 3.57 -1.90
N GLY A 115 -15.32 3.63 -0.87
CA GLY A 115 -16.32 2.60 -0.59
C GLY A 115 -15.80 1.35 0.12
N VAL A 116 -14.50 1.22 0.40
CA VAL A 116 -13.99 0.20 1.30
C VAL A 116 -14.29 0.57 2.75
N ILE A 117 -14.93 -0.35 3.48
CA ILE A 117 -15.25 -0.17 4.90
C ILE A 117 -14.38 -1.12 5.70
N ALA A 118 -13.61 -0.57 6.66
CA ALA A 118 -12.72 -1.34 7.50
C ALA A 118 -13.32 -1.58 8.90
N GLY A 119 -13.18 -2.81 9.40
CA GLY A 119 -13.38 -3.18 10.79
C GLY A 119 -12.03 -3.40 11.46
N ASN A 120 -11.36 -2.31 11.88
CA ASN A 120 -10.10 -2.38 12.63
C ASN A 120 -10.36 -2.73 14.09
N ALA A 121 -9.38 -3.34 14.77
CA ALA A 121 -9.51 -3.74 16.17
C ALA A 121 -8.44 -3.05 17.03
N VAL A 122 -8.86 -2.43 18.13
CA VAL A 122 -7.92 -1.96 19.16
C VAL A 122 -7.36 -3.17 19.90
N ILE A 123 -6.05 -3.21 20.06
CA ILE A 123 -5.34 -4.25 20.82
C ILE A 123 -5.07 -3.72 22.22
N ASP A 124 -5.63 -4.37 23.21
CA ASP A 124 -5.53 -4.01 24.62
C ASP A 124 -4.81 -5.09 25.47
N GLY A 125 -4.16 -6.05 24.83
CA GLY A 125 -3.37 -7.09 25.47
C GLY A 125 -3.42 -8.43 24.78
N GLU A 126 -3.23 -9.49 25.55
CA GLU A 126 -3.40 -10.86 25.08
C GLU A 126 -4.88 -11.16 24.84
N GLY A 127 -5.20 -11.71 23.65
CA GLY A 127 -6.59 -12.02 23.33
C GLY A 127 -6.79 -12.49 21.89
N THR A 128 -8.05 -12.78 21.57
CA THR A 128 -8.49 -13.08 20.21
C THR A 128 -9.23 -11.88 19.65
N TYR A 129 -8.83 -11.46 18.46
CA TYR A 129 -9.33 -10.28 17.77
C TYR A 129 -9.82 -10.62 16.38
N THR A 130 -10.74 -9.84 15.86
CA THR A 130 -11.22 -9.97 14.49
C THR A 130 -11.09 -8.62 13.78
N VAL A 131 -10.56 -8.64 12.57
CA VAL A 131 -10.48 -7.49 11.67
C VAL A 131 -11.15 -7.83 10.34
N SER A 132 -11.69 -6.83 9.67
CA SER A 132 -12.44 -7.07 8.44
C SER A 132 -12.29 -5.93 7.42
N LEU A 133 -12.55 -6.27 6.16
CA LEU A 133 -12.78 -5.32 5.07
C LEU A 133 -14.08 -5.69 4.37
N ASP A 134 -14.96 -4.70 4.18
CA ASP A 134 -16.10 -4.79 3.28
C ASP A 134 -15.79 -3.99 2.01
N MET A 135 -15.69 -4.70 0.90
CA MET A 135 -15.39 -4.19 -0.44
C MET A 135 -16.56 -4.45 -1.40
N THR A 136 -17.77 -4.64 -0.86
CA THR A 136 -18.97 -4.96 -1.66
C THR A 136 -19.27 -3.89 -2.69
N SER A 137 -19.00 -2.63 -2.38
CA SER A 137 -19.16 -1.49 -3.31
C SER A 137 -18.08 -1.42 -4.39
N ASN A 138 -17.02 -2.20 -4.25
CA ASN A 138 -15.89 -2.25 -5.16
C ASN A 138 -15.98 -3.47 -6.07
N ASN A 139 -15.09 -3.56 -7.03
CA ASN A 139 -14.98 -4.74 -7.86
C ASN A 139 -13.66 -5.49 -7.59
N ALA A 140 -13.34 -5.66 -6.30
CA ALA A 140 -12.12 -6.34 -5.87
C ALA A 140 -12.10 -7.78 -6.37
N ASN A 141 -10.99 -8.18 -6.99
CA ASN A 141 -10.81 -9.51 -7.55
C ASN A 141 -9.39 -10.02 -7.31
N GLY A 142 -9.30 -11.18 -6.70
CA GLY A 142 -8.02 -11.77 -6.32
C GLY A 142 -7.21 -10.92 -5.34
N ILE A 143 -6.02 -11.37 -5.01
CA ILE A 143 -5.13 -10.72 -4.05
C ILE A 143 -3.72 -10.65 -4.65
N ALA A 144 -3.19 -9.44 -4.85
CA ALA A 144 -1.78 -9.24 -5.14
C ALA A 144 -0.95 -9.17 -3.86
N PHE A 145 -1.50 -8.49 -2.85
CA PHE A 145 -0.90 -8.37 -1.53
C PHE A 145 -2.00 -8.34 -0.46
N SER A 146 -1.80 -9.06 0.63
CA SER A 146 -2.58 -8.91 1.85
C SER A 146 -1.77 -9.33 3.06
N ALA A 147 -1.95 -8.61 4.15
CA ALA A 147 -1.33 -8.91 5.44
C ALA A 147 -2.25 -8.46 6.59
N LEU A 148 -2.20 -9.18 7.69
CA LEU A 148 -2.59 -8.65 8.98
C LEU A 148 -1.47 -7.72 9.45
N GLY A 149 -1.79 -6.46 9.77
CA GLY A 149 -0.89 -5.51 10.38
C GLY A 149 -1.39 -5.10 11.77
N ILE A 150 -0.47 -4.84 12.70
CA ILE A 150 -0.79 -4.29 14.01
C ILE A 150 0.14 -3.10 14.24
N ALA A 151 -0.36 -1.89 14.00
CA ALA A 151 0.38 -0.66 14.24
C ALA A 151 0.79 -0.59 15.72
N ASN A 152 2.02 -0.17 16.00
CA ASN A 152 2.63 -0.19 17.33
C ASN A 152 2.66 -1.57 18.02
N GLY A 153 2.39 -2.66 17.31
CA GLY A 153 2.31 -3.99 17.91
C GLY A 153 3.58 -4.35 18.68
N GLU A 154 4.72 -4.36 18.01
CA GLU A 154 6.01 -4.66 18.68
C GLU A 154 6.43 -3.60 19.69
N LYS A 155 6.05 -2.34 19.48
CA LYS A 155 6.36 -1.23 20.38
C LYS A 155 5.67 -1.36 21.74
N LEU A 156 4.39 -1.71 21.74
CA LEU A 156 3.56 -1.78 22.94
C LEU A 156 3.51 -3.20 23.52
N TYR A 157 3.64 -4.20 22.66
CA TYR A 157 3.60 -5.63 23.03
C TYR A 157 4.82 -6.36 22.48
N PRO A 158 6.03 -6.06 23.00
CA PRO A 158 7.25 -6.70 22.51
C PRO A 158 7.19 -8.23 22.72
N ASN A 159 7.65 -8.97 21.72
CA ASN A 159 7.64 -10.43 21.69
C ASN A 159 6.24 -11.09 21.67
N TYR A 160 5.19 -10.36 21.35
CA TYR A 160 3.92 -11.00 21.03
C TYR A 160 3.95 -11.54 19.61
N ILE A 161 3.20 -12.63 19.39
CA ILE A 161 2.96 -13.23 18.07
C ILE A 161 1.47 -13.17 17.75
N ALA A 162 1.18 -13.03 16.47
CA ALA A 162 -0.18 -13.11 15.93
C ALA A 162 -0.35 -14.46 15.21
N THR A 163 -1.21 -15.30 15.75
CA THR A 163 -1.57 -16.59 15.15
C THR A 163 -2.90 -16.43 14.44
N ILE A 164 -2.95 -16.71 13.14
CA ILE A 164 -4.20 -16.68 12.36
C ILE A 164 -5.04 -17.91 12.75
N ASP A 165 -6.22 -17.66 13.29
CA ASP A 165 -7.15 -18.72 13.70
C ASP A 165 -8.15 -19.05 12.58
N GLU A 166 -8.66 -18.03 11.88
CA GLU A 166 -9.61 -18.20 10.79
C GLU A 166 -9.50 -17.05 9.77
N ILE A 167 -9.64 -17.39 8.50
CA ILE A 167 -9.83 -16.42 7.42
C ILE A 167 -11.16 -16.71 6.75
N LYS A 168 -12.00 -15.68 6.59
CA LYS A 168 -13.23 -15.77 5.79
C LYS A 168 -13.17 -14.84 4.60
N ILE A 169 -13.57 -15.35 3.44
CA ILE A 169 -13.80 -14.58 2.23
C ILE A 169 -15.26 -14.74 1.83
N ASN A 170 -15.96 -13.62 1.66
CA ASN A 170 -17.41 -13.61 1.35
C ASN A 170 -18.25 -14.39 2.37
N GLY A 171 -17.83 -14.40 3.64
CA GLY A 171 -18.49 -15.11 4.73
C GLY A 171 -18.16 -16.61 4.84
N GLU A 172 -17.42 -17.18 3.91
CA GLU A 172 -17.02 -18.58 3.91
C GLU A 172 -15.58 -18.73 4.41
N ALA A 173 -15.34 -19.70 5.29
CA ALA A 173 -14.01 -20.02 5.79
C ALA A 173 -13.12 -20.54 4.65
N VAL A 174 -11.88 -20.06 4.60
CA VAL A 174 -10.87 -20.48 3.62
C VAL A 174 -9.69 -21.10 4.35
N GLU A 175 -9.30 -22.31 3.94
CA GLU A 175 -8.14 -22.98 4.50
C GLU A 175 -6.83 -22.30 4.06
N THR A 176 -5.90 -22.18 4.99
CA THR A 176 -4.54 -21.72 4.68
C THR A 176 -3.72 -22.83 4.04
N ILE A 177 -2.87 -22.47 3.09
CA ILE A 177 -1.98 -23.42 2.39
C ILE A 177 -0.62 -23.60 3.08
N ALA A 178 -0.34 -22.76 4.06
CA ALA A 178 0.89 -22.81 4.87
C ALA A 178 0.64 -22.16 6.23
N GLU A 179 1.54 -22.34 7.15
CA GLU A 179 1.54 -21.69 8.47
C GLU A 179 1.99 -20.24 8.32
N GLY A 180 1.27 -19.31 8.95
CA GLY A 180 1.62 -17.90 9.02
C GLY A 180 2.83 -17.66 9.93
N TYR A 181 3.52 -16.55 9.70
CA TYR A 181 4.72 -16.20 10.44
C TYR A 181 4.70 -14.72 10.85
N THR A 182 4.87 -14.47 12.16
CA THR A 182 4.85 -13.11 12.71
C THR A 182 6.21 -12.46 12.51
N THR A 183 6.20 -11.28 11.93
CA THR A 183 7.36 -10.40 11.79
C THR A 183 7.03 -9.01 12.33
N SER A 184 8.05 -8.20 12.58
CA SER A 184 7.89 -6.77 12.79
C SER A 184 8.89 -6.01 11.93
N ASP A 185 8.49 -4.82 11.53
CA ASP A 185 9.31 -3.92 10.73
C ASP A 185 10.12 -2.94 11.59
N ASP A 186 10.87 -2.06 10.95
CA ASP A 186 11.71 -1.05 11.59
C ASP A 186 10.90 0.01 12.38
N GLN A 187 9.60 0.11 12.10
CA GLN A 187 8.69 1.01 12.82
C GLN A 187 7.91 0.30 13.93
N LEU A 188 8.25 -0.96 14.18
CA LEU A 188 7.62 -1.75 15.24
C LEU A 188 6.15 -2.12 14.99
N CYS A 189 5.74 -2.12 13.72
CA CYS A 189 4.49 -2.70 13.29
C CYS A 189 4.63 -4.22 13.22
N THR A 190 3.77 -4.93 13.94
CA THR A 190 3.70 -6.39 13.83
C THR A 190 2.94 -6.78 12.57
N ARG A 191 3.40 -7.82 11.87
CA ARG A 191 2.81 -8.25 10.60
C ARG A 191 2.77 -9.76 10.45
N VAL A 192 1.69 -10.27 9.84
CA VAL A 192 1.60 -11.62 9.28
C VAL A 192 1.14 -11.51 7.83
N ASN A 193 1.99 -11.92 6.88
CA ASN A 193 1.60 -11.95 5.47
C ASN A 193 0.58 -13.04 5.20
N LEU A 194 -0.46 -12.71 4.44
CA LEU A 194 -1.42 -13.66 3.89
C LEU A 194 -1.07 -14.00 2.45
N VAL A 195 -0.87 -12.97 1.64
CA VAL A 195 -0.42 -13.07 0.24
C VAL A 195 0.66 -12.03 -0.01
N ASN A 196 1.80 -12.46 -0.50
CA ASN A 196 2.85 -11.57 -0.94
C ASN A 196 3.58 -12.16 -2.15
N GLN A 197 3.27 -11.68 -3.34
CA GLN A 197 3.86 -12.18 -4.57
C GLN A 197 5.29 -11.69 -4.84
N TRP A 198 5.78 -10.70 -4.07
CA TRP A 198 7.09 -10.08 -4.32
C TRP A 198 8.19 -10.57 -3.38
N VAL A 199 7.82 -11.10 -2.22
CA VAL A 199 8.77 -11.46 -1.17
C VAL A 199 8.56 -12.90 -0.75
N SER A 200 9.57 -13.73 -0.95
CA SER A 200 9.58 -15.13 -0.51
C SER A 200 10.25 -15.33 0.86
N ILE A 201 10.95 -14.31 1.35
CA ILE A 201 11.59 -14.26 2.67
C ILE A 201 11.42 -12.83 3.17
N PRO A 202 11.13 -12.59 4.47
CA PRO A 202 11.08 -11.25 5.03
C PRO A 202 12.36 -10.47 4.73
N PRO A 203 12.29 -9.15 4.55
CA PRO A 203 13.48 -8.31 4.42
C PRO A 203 14.46 -8.55 5.58
N GLU A 204 15.77 -8.36 5.34
CA GLU A 204 16.80 -8.54 6.39
C GLU A 204 16.60 -7.63 7.61
N ASP A 205 15.96 -6.47 7.40
CA ASP A 205 15.61 -5.51 8.44
C ASP A 205 14.28 -5.84 9.14
N ALA A 206 13.49 -6.80 8.63
CA ALA A 206 12.28 -7.26 9.30
C ALA A 206 12.65 -8.01 10.58
N ARG A 207 12.10 -7.55 11.68
CA ARG A 207 12.26 -8.23 12.97
C ARG A 207 11.23 -9.35 13.08
N ILE A 208 11.60 -10.39 13.82
CA ILE A 208 10.77 -11.56 14.03
C ILE A 208 10.40 -11.64 15.49
N ALA A 209 9.09 -11.49 15.76
CA ALA A 209 8.55 -11.65 17.09
C ALA A 209 8.33 -13.14 17.37
N GLY A 210 9.16 -13.70 18.25
CA GLY A 210 9.01 -15.08 18.74
C GLY A 210 9.17 -16.19 17.70
N GLY A 211 9.85 -15.93 16.59
CA GLY A 211 9.87 -16.87 15.48
C GLY A 211 11.25 -17.16 14.88
N ASP A 212 11.22 -17.93 13.80
CA ASP A 212 12.37 -18.39 13.03
C ASP A 212 12.19 -18.00 11.56
N LEU A 213 13.10 -17.18 11.01
CA LEU A 213 13.09 -16.74 9.60
C LEU A 213 12.97 -17.89 8.60
N SER A 214 13.53 -19.06 8.92
CA SER A 214 13.46 -20.23 8.05
C SER A 214 12.04 -20.75 7.87
N LYS A 215 11.10 -20.40 8.75
CA LYS A 215 9.71 -20.80 8.70
C LYS A 215 8.79 -19.72 8.13
N ALA A 216 9.31 -18.54 7.86
CA ALA A 216 8.52 -17.46 7.31
C ALA A 216 7.91 -17.86 5.96
N SER A 217 6.59 -17.82 5.87
CA SER A 217 5.86 -18.02 4.64
C SER A 217 5.25 -16.70 4.20
N PRO A 218 5.61 -16.17 3.02
CA PRO A 218 5.06 -14.92 2.53
C PRO A 218 3.60 -15.07 2.06
N THR A 219 3.19 -16.30 1.72
CA THR A 219 1.86 -16.58 1.18
C THR A 219 1.26 -17.78 1.88
N ILE A 220 0.18 -17.55 2.61
CA ILE A 220 -0.58 -18.59 3.32
C ILE A 220 -2.00 -18.77 2.77
N LEU A 221 -2.43 -17.88 1.87
CA LEU A 221 -3.76 -17.86 1.30
C LEU A 221 -3.68 -17.91 -0.23
N ASP A 222 -4.40 -18.84 -0.85
CA ASP A 222 -4.58 -18.92 -2.31
C ASP A 222 -6.05 -18.66 -2.65
N TYR A 223 -6.33 -17.49 -3.21
CA TYR A 223 -7.67 -17.09 -3.61
C TYR A 223 -7.67 -16.18 -4.83
N ALA A 224 -8.35 -16.57 -5.89
CA ALA A 224 -8.39 -15.88 -7.16
C ALA A 224 -9.78 -15.33 -7.55
N GLY A 225 -10.78 -15.49 -6.70
CA GLY A 225 -12.16 -15.06 -6.99
C GLY A 225 -12.44 -13.60 -6.63
N LYS A 226 -13.69 -13.20 -6.84
CA LYS A 226 -14.20 -11.90 -6.40
C LYS A 226 -14.24 -11.84 -4.86
N ILE A 227 -13.80 -10.73 -4.29
CA ILE A 227 -13.79 -10.52 -2.84
C ILE A 227 -14.72 -9.34 -2.50
N ASN A 228 -15.87 -9.64 -1.90
CA ASN A 228 -16.76 -8.64 -1.34
C ASN A 228 -16.39 -8.36 0.11
N THR A 229 -16.05 -9.39 0.89
CA THR A 229 -15.61 -9.25 2.28
C THR A 229 -14.40 -10.12 2.54
N LEU A 230 -13.49 -9.62 3.38
CA LEU A 230 -12.36 -10.35 3.93
C LEU A 230 -12.37 -10.16 5.44
N GLU A 231 -12.34 -11.23 6.20
CA GLU A 231 -12.30 -11.22 7.66
C GLU A 231 -11.18 -12.12 8.15
N ILE A 232 -10.44 -11.67 9.15
CA ILE A 232 -9.36 -12.42 9.79
C ILE A 232 -9.61 -12.42 11.28
N THR A 233 -9.73 -13.62 11.86
CA THR A 233 -9.67 -13.82 13.31
C THR A 233 -8.30 -14.35 13.67
N PHE A 234 -7.69 -13.76 14.68
CA PHE A 234 -6.35 -14.12 15.12
C PHE A 234 -6.21 -14.02 16.65
N THR A 235 -5.34 -14.83 17.20
CA THR A 235 -4.91 -14.74 18.60
C THR A 235 -3.58 -13.96 18.67
N TYR A 236 -3.53 -12.94 19.52
CA TYR A 236 -2.34 -12.15 19.78
C TYR A 236 -1.88 -12.38 21.23
N ALA A 237 -0.71 -12.99 21.41
CA ALA A 237 -0.23 -13.43 22.69
C ALA A 237 1.32 -13.41 22.77
N PRO A 238 1.92 -13.37 23.99
CA PRO A 238 3.36 -13.51 24.13
C PRO A 238 3.87 -14.79 23.47
N ALA A 239 5.03 -14.70 22.80
CA ALA A 239 5.74 -15.87 22.32
C ALA A 239 6.08 -16.82 23.50
N ALA A 240 5.89 -18.12 23.30
CA ALA A 240 6.11 -19.15 24.31
C ALA A 240 7.62 -19.33 24.65
#